data_2d2ae15991bc786fc497ac220a64bfa9
#
_entry.id   2d2ae15991bc786fc497ac220a64bfa9
#
_cell.length_a   1.000
_cell.length_b   1.000
_cell.length_c   1.000
_cell.angle_alpha   90.00
_cell.angle_beta   90.00
_cell.angle_gamma   90.00
#
_symmetry.space_group_name_H-M   'P 1'
#
loop_
_entity.id
_entity.type
_entity.pdbx_description
1 polymer ?
#
loop_
_entity_poly.entity_id
_entity_poly.type
_entity_poly.pdbx_seq_one_letter_code
_entity_poly.pdbx_strand_id
1 'polypeptide(L)'
;MNKLLLLLAACAGPALAGGSNYGIVPGALPQVQGKVTEWPVPTPKFARDPAPGPDGNIYIAVMSGNRIARFDTKTKTFKEWDLPDGARPHGLLVDAEGIVWYTGNGNGTIGRLDPKTGNVTSHRAPSGGDPHT
;
A
#
# COMPACT_ATOMS: atom_id res chain seq x y z
N MET A 1 61.12 -6.74 14.74
CA MET A 1 59.91 -6.47 15.52
C MET A 1 58.83 -5.97 14.59
N ASN A 2 58.01 -6.90 14.03
CA ASN A 2 56.94 -6.55 13.11
C ASN A 2 55.66 -6.30 13.90
N LYS A 3 55.16 -5.09 13.85
CA LYS A 3 53.82 -4.77 14.39
C LYS A 3 52.76 -5.12 13.35
N LEU A 4 52.02 -6.16 13.63
CA LEU A 4 50.84 -6.56 12.88
C LEU A 4 49.68 -5.60 13.23
N LEU A 5 49.29 -4.76 12.30
CA LEU A 5 48.16 -3.87 12.43
C LEU A 5 46.89 -4.65 12.04
N LEU A 6 46.07 -5.00 13.04
CA LEU A 6 44.76 -5.61 12.80
C LEU A 6 43.77 -4.51 12.40
N LEU A 7 43.38 -4.47 11.12
CA LEU A 7 42.25 -3.64 10.67
C LEU A 7 40.94 -4.40 11.02
N LEU A 8 40.20 -3.91 12.04
CA LEU A 8 38.81 -4.29 12.21
C LEU A 8 37.97 -3.54 11.16
N ALA A 9 37.54 -4.26 10.13
CA ALA A 9 36.51 -3.79 9.24
C ALA A 9 35.15 -3.90 9.97
N ALA A 10 34.62 -2.78 10.42
CA ALA A 10 33.24 -2.71 10.90
C ALA A 10 32.30 -2.84 9.69
N CYS A 11 31.73 -4.01 9.48
CA CYS A 11 30.61 -4.20 8.59
C CYS A 11 29.38 -3.49 9.19
N ALA A 12 29.15 -2.25 8.80
CA ALA A 12 27.84 -1.63 8.98
C ALA A 12 26.85 -2.34 8.06
N GLY A 13 26.12 -3.29 8.60
CA GLY A 13 24.98 -3.88 7.91
C GLY A 13 23.90 -2.82 7.69
N PRO A 14 23.10 -2.93 6.60
CA PRO A 14 22.00 -2.00 6.39
C PRO A 14 21.06 -2.05 7.59
N ALA A 15 20.76 -0.89 8.16
CA ALA A 15 19.74 -0.76 9.18
C ALA A 15 18.40 -1.18 8.56
N LEU A 16 17.90 -2.35 8.94
CA LEU A 16 16.54 -2.76 8.63
C LEU A 16 15.61 -1.80 9.36
N ALA A 17 14.90 -0.98 8.62
CA ALA A 17 13.81 -0.18 9.15
C ALA A 17 12.83 -1.15 9.83
N GLY A 18 12.76 -1.10 11.17
CA GLY A 18 12.06 -2.07 11.96
C GLY A 18 10.55 -2.00 11.79
N GLY A 19 10.01 -2.86 10.94
CA GLY A 19 8.63 -3.31 11.08
C GLY A 19 8.55 -4.28 12.26
N SER A 20 7.45 -4.26 12.99
CA SER A 20 7.16 -5.20 14.06
C SER A 20 7.36 -6.64 13.56
N ASN A 21 8.13 -7.43 14.28
CA ASN A 21 8.46 -8.81 13.89
C ASN A 21 7.28 -9.76 14.10
N TYR A 22 6.13 -9.54 13.59
CA TYR A 22 4.91 -10.38 13.67
C TYR A 22 5.15 -11.88 13.97
N GLY A 23 5.84 -12.18 15.09
CA GLY A 23 6.17 -13.54 15.52
C GLY A 23 7.24 -14.26 14.70
N ILE A 24 7.93 -13.60 13.78
CA ILE A 24 9.02 -14.19 13.02
C ILE A 24 10.28 -14.16 13.87
N VAL A 25 10.84 -15.34 14.14
CA VAL A 25 12.11 -15.46 14.89
C VAL A 25 13.23 -14.81 14.09
N PRO A 26 14.06 -13.92 14.70
CA PRO A 26 15.22 -13.36 14.03
C PRO A 26 16.12 -14.47 13.43
N GLY A 27 16.45 -14.35 12.16
CA GLY A 27 17.20 -15.37 11.42
C GLY A 27 16.36 -16.43 10.70
N ALA A 28 15.05 -16.51 10.96
CA ALA A 28 14.11 -17.39 10.25
C ALA A 28 13.51 -16.78 9.00
N LEU A 29 14.01 -15.62 8.54
CA LEU A 29 13.55 -15.00 7.30
C LEU A 29 13.96 -15.88 6.11
N PRO A 30 13.00 -16.25 5.23
CA PRO A 30 13.35 -16.94 4.01
C PRO A 30 14.33 -16.07 3.22
N GLN A 31 15.45 -16.67 2.81
CA GLN A 31 16.37 -15.97 1.89
C GLN A 31 15.72 -15.94 0.51
N VAL A 32 14.98 -14.88 0.24
CA VAL A 32 14.43 -14.63 -1.09
C VAL A 32 15.57 -14.10 -1.96
N GLN A 33 16.08 -14.96 -2.82
CA GLN A 33 17.01 -14.53 -3.88
C GLN A 33 16.18 -13.97 -5.03
N GLY A 34 16.21 -12.65 -5.21
CA GLY A 34 15.49 -11.98 -6.27
C GLY A 34 15.86 -10.52 -6.38
N LYS A 35 15.60 -9.93 -7.55
CA LYS A 35 15.71 -8.49 -7.75
C LYS A 35 14.40 -7.84 -7.30
N VAL A 36 14.48 -6.99 -6.29
CA VAL A 36 13.36 -6.11 -5.88
C VAL A 36 13.45 -4.80 -6.64
N THR A 37 12.31 -4.34 -7.15
CA THR A 37 12.19 -3.01 -7.75
C THR A 37 11.04 -2.30 -7.07
N GLU A 38 11.28 -1.08 -6.62
CA GLU A 38 10.31 -0.28 -5.87
C GLU A 38 9.90 0.95 -6.68
N TRP A 39 8.63 1.30 -6.58
CA TRP A 39 8.06 2.52 -7.17
C TRP A 39 7.32 3.29 -6.08
N PRO A 40 7.76 4.51 -5.75
CA PRO A 40 7.09 5.30 -4.72
C PRO A 40 5.70 5.73 -5.17
N VAL A 41 4.71 5.55 -4.30
CA VAL A 41 3.37 6.11 -4.50
C VAL A 41 3.45 7.63 -4.47
N PRO A 42 2.85 8.37 -5.42
CA PRO A 42 2.98 9.85 -5.51
C PRO A 42 2.53 10.57 -4.24
N THR A 43 1.47 10.06 -3.59
CA THR A 43 1.03 10.53 -2.27
C THR A 43 1.45 9.52 -1.20
N PRO A 44 2.68 9.58 -0.66
CA PRO A 44 3.21 8.56 0.25
C PRO A 44 2.68 8.76 1.68
N LYS A 45 1.36 8.73 1.86
CA LYS A 45 0.69 8.94 3.14
C LYS A 45 -0.06 7.69 3.57
N PHE A 46 0.69 6.76 4.12
CA PHE A 46 0.15 5.54 4.72
C PHE A 46 -0.67 4.73 3.73
N ALA A 47 -0.02 4.26 2.67
CA ALA A 47 -0.60 3.30 1.74
C ALA A 47 -0.94 1.99 2.48
N ARG A 48 -2.13 1.45 2.20
CA ARG A 48 -2.70 0.26 2.82
C ARG A 48 -2.88 -0.84 1.78
N ASP A 49 -4.03 -1.46 1.78
CA ASP A 49 -4.28 -2.69 1.03
C ASP A 49 -4.18 -2.46 -0.49
N PRO A 50 -3.44 -3.30 -1.21
CA PRO A 50 -3.45 -3.37 -2.66
C PRO A 50 -4.49 -4.39 -3.15
N ALA A 51 -5.05 -4.18 -4.34
CA ALA A 51 -5.85 -5.18 -5.05
C ALA A 51 -5.55 -5.18 -6.55
N PRO A 52 -5.52 -6.35 -7.21
CA PRO A 52 -5.40 -6.43 -8.65
C PRO A 52 -6.73 -6.04 -9.31
N GLY A 53 -6.64 -5.31 -10.42
CA GLY A 53 -7.76 -5.04 -11.30
C GLY A 53 -7.82 -5.97 -12.50
N PRO A 54 -9.00 -6.13 -13.15
CA PRO A 54 -9.15 -6.92 -14.38
C PRO A 54 -8.37 -6.34 -15.56
N ASP A 55 -7.96 -5.09 -15.46
CA ASP A 55 -7.09 -4.39 -16.42
C ASP A 55 -5.60 -4.73 -16.27
N GLY A 56 -5.25 -5.60 -15.33
CA GLY A 56 -3.88 -6.02 -15.04
C GLY A 56 -3.07 -4.98 -14.23
N ASN A 57 -3.71 -3.96 -13.72
CA ASN A 57 -3.11 -2.93 -12.87
C ASN A 57 -3.33 -3.24 -11.38
N ILE A 58 -2.60 -2.56 -10.52
CA ILE A 58 -2.74 -2.67 -9.06
C ILE A 58 -3.34 -1.39 -8.52
N TYR A 59 -4.42 -1.54 -7.77
CA TYR A 59 -5.08 -0.44 -7.07
C TYR A 59 -4.67 -0.45 -5.61
N ILE A 60 -4.52 0.73 -5.00
CA ILE A 60 -3.91 0.90 -3.68
C ILE A 60 -4.73 1.92 -2.88
N ALA A 61 -5.12 1.55 -1.68
CA ALA A 61 -5.72 2.49 -0.72
C ALA A 61 -4.64 3.38 -0.11
N VAL A 62 -4.71 4.70 -0.32
CA VAL A 62 -3.78 5.67 0.28
C VAL A 62 -4.49 6.36 1.44
N MET A 63 -4.52 5.70 2.59
CA MET A 63 -5.39 6.02 3.73
C MET A 63 -5.23 7.45 4.22
N SER A 64 -4.04 7.87 4.61
CA SER A 64 -3.82 9.23 5.12
C SER A 64 -3.74 10.29 4.02
N GLY A 65 -3.65 9.88 2.77
CA GLY A 65 -3.78 10.74 1.60
C GLY A 65 -5.22 10.94 1.14
N ASN A 66 -6.17 10.18 1.70
CA ASN A 66 -7.59 10.18 1.30
C ASN A 66 -7.82 9.93 -0.18
N ARG A 67 -7.09 8.94 -0.76
CA ARG A 67 -7.04 8.63 -2.20
C ARG A 67 -7.08 7.16 -2.49
N ILE A 68 -7.45 6.83 -3.72
CA ILE A 68 -7.11 5.56 -4.35
C ILE A 68 -6.03 5.86 -5.40
N ALA A 69 -4.96 5.08 -5.40
CA ALA A 69 -3.94 5.11 -6.45
C ALA A 69 -4.06 3.86 -7.33
N ARG A 70 -3.76 3.97 -8.61
CA ARG A 70 -3.56 2.86 -9.53
C ARG A 70 -2.14 2.87 -10.05
N PHE A 71 -1.44 1.78 -9.87
CA PHE A 71 -0.15 1.52 -10.48
C PHE A 71 -0.35 0.80 -11.82
N ASP A 72 0.06 1.42 -12.92
CA ASP A 72 0.08 0.79 -14.23
C ASP A 72 1.29 -0.15 -14.32
N THR A 73 1.03 -1.45 -14.40
CA THR A 73 2.07 -2.49 -14.40
C THR A 73 2.90 -2.52 -15.67
N LYS A 74 2.46 -1.90 -16.77
CA LYS A 74 3.18 -1.83 -18.04
C LYS A 74 4.07 -0.59 -18.10
N THR A 75 3.47 0.58 -17.86
CA THR A 75 4.17 1.87 -17.97
C THR A 75 4.94 2.26 -16.71
N LYS A 76 4.67 1.58 -15.58
CA LYS A 76 5.26 1.87 -14.26
C LYS A 76 4.93 3.26 -13.74
N THR A 77 3.75 3.77 -14.11
CA THR A 77 3.25 5.07 -13.72
C THR A 77 2.06 4.95 -12.78
N PHE A 78 1.78 6.02 -12.04
CA PHE A 78 0.65 6.09 -11.13
C PHE A 78 -0.41 7.06 -11.65
N LYS A 79 -1.68 6.75 -11.35
CA LYS A 79 -2.81 7.67 -11.40
C LYS A 79 -3.51 7.65 -10.06
N GLU A 80 -3.95 8.80 -9.58
CA GLU A 80 -4.65 8.93 -8.29
C GLU A 80 -6.02 9.58 -8.47
N TRP A 81 -6.95 9.26 -7.58
CA TRP A 81 -8.27 9.86 -7.46
C TRP A 81 -8.50 10.29 -6.02
N ASP A 82 -8.93 11.52 -5.84
CA ASP A 82 -9.37 12.03 -4.54
C ASP A 82 -10.68 11.36 -4.14
N LEU A 83 -10.82 11.08 -2.86
CA LEU A 83 -12.05 10.55 -2.27
C LEU A 83 -12.77 11.65 -1.48
N PRO A 84 -14.07 11.49 -1.18
CA PRO A 84 -14.80 12.39 -0.29
C PRO A 84 -14.07 12.56 1.04
N ASP A 85 -14.19 13.76 1.62
CA ASP A 85 -13.50 14.15 2.83
C ASP A 85 -13.66 13.13 3.96
N GLY A 86 -12.55 12.82 4.61
CA GLY A 86 -12.50 11.92 5.74
C GLY A 86 -12.70 10.45 5.41
N ALA A 87 -12.79 10.05 4.14
CA ALA A 87 -12.97 8.62 3.78
C ALA A 87 -11.87 7.74 4.33
N ARG A 88 -10.61 8.16 4.23
CA ARG A 88 -9.45 7.41 4.73
C ARG A 88 -9.53 5.92 4.37
N PRO A 89 -9.43 5.57 3.08
CA PRO A 89 -9.64 4.22 2.61
C PRO A 89 -8.67 3.25 3.26
N HIS A 90 -9.18 2.07 3.65
CA HIS A 90 -8.35 1.01 4.22
C HIS A 90 -8.33 -0.22 3.32
N GLY A 91 -9.37 -1.06 3.37
CA GLY A 91 -9.54 -2.19 2.46
C GLY A 91 -10.07 -1.76 1.11
N LEU A 92 -9.71 -2.48 0.06
CA LEU A 92 -10.29 -2.30 -1.26
C LEU A 92 -10.34 -3.60 -2.05
N LEU A 93 -11.24 -3.65 -3.00
CA LEU A 93 -11.30 -4.68 -4.04
C LEU A 93 -11.66 -4.04 -5.38
N VAL A 94 -11.34 -4.72 -6.47
CA VAL A 94 -11.77 -4.32 -7.83
C VAL A 94 -12.63 -5.42 -8.41
N ASP A 95 -13.85 -5.08 -8.82
CA ASP A 95 -14.77 -6.05 -9.42
C ASP A 95 -14.46 -6.35 -10.89
N ALA A 96 -15.22 -7.28 -11.49
CA ALA A 96 -15.00 -7.72 -12.86
C ALA A 96 -15.23 -6.61 -13.89
N GLU A 97 -16.02 -5.60 -13.58
CA GLU A 97 -16.30 -4.43 -14.38
C GLU A 97 -15.20 -3.35 -14.27
N GLY A 98 -14.26 -3.54 -13.33
CA GLY A 98 -13.17 -2.63 -13.04
C GLY A 98 -13.54 -1.49 -12.08
N ILE A 99 -14.65 -1.62 -11.37
CA ILE A 99 -15.04 -0.68 -10.33
C ILE A 99 -14.27 -0.98 -9.06
N VAL A 100 -13.75 0.06 -8.42
CA VAL A 100 -13.05 -0.05 -7.15
C VAL A 100 -14.02 0.19 -6.00
N TRP A 101 -14.18 -0.82 -5.16
CA TRP A 101 -14.91 -0.74 -3.91
C TRP A 101 -13.93 -0.57 -2.76
N TYR A 102 -14.20 0.33 -1.85
CA TYR A 102 -13.31 0.58 -0.72
C TYR A 102 -14.07 0.78 0.60
N THR A 103 -13.41 0.45 1.68
CA THR A 103 -13.89 0.79 3.01
C THR A 103 -13.43 2.18 3.40
N GLY A 104 -14.37 3.08 3.64
CA GLY A 104 -14.11 4.43 4.16
C GLY A 104 -13.97 4.37 5.67
N ASN A 105 -12.82 3.86 6.14
CA ASN A 105 -12.54 3.63 7.56
C ASN A 105 -12.71 4.90 8.41
N GLY A 106 -12.31 6.07 7.88
CA GLY A 106 -12.37 7.32 8.63
C GLY A 106 -13.76 7.94 8.75
N ASN A 107 -14.70 7.59 7.86
CA ASN A 107 -16.05 8.20 7.86
C ASN A 107 -17.19 7.18 7.90
N GLY A 108 -16.89 5.90 8.12
CA GLY A 108 -17.89 4.85 8.28
C GLY A 108 -18.68 4.54 7.02
N THR A 109 -18.05 4.60 5.83
CA THR A 109 -18.72 4.38 4.55
C THR A 109 -18.15 3.18 3.79
N ILE A 110 -18.97 2.65 2.87
CA ILE A 110 -18.51 1.82 1.77
C ILE A 110 -18.57 2.70 0.51
N GLY A 111 -17.42 2.87 -0.13
CA GLY A 111 -17.29 3.71 -1.31
C GLY A 111 -17.11 2.92 -2.59
N ARG A 112 -17.49 3.54 -3.70
CA ARG A 112 -17.38 3.02 -5.05
C ARG A 112 -16.74 4.09 -5.93
N LEU A 113 -15.61 3.77 -6.55
CA LEU A 113 -14.93 4.61 -7.54
C LEU A 113 -15.01 3.92 -8.90
N ASP A 114 -15.46 4.64 -9.91
CA ASP A 114 -15.29 4.26 -11.30
C ASP A 114 -13.98 4.88 -11.85
N PRO A 115 -12.94 4.10 -12.11
CA PRO A 115 -11.65 4.64 -12.56
C PRO A 115 -11.67 5.24 -13.97
N LYS A 116 -12.69 4.91 -14.79
CA LYS A 116 -12.84 5.42 -16.16
C LYS A 116 -13.35 6.85 -16.17
N THR A 117 -14.35 7.13 -15.32
CA THR A 117 -14.98 8.43 -15.21
C THR A 117 -14.43 9.29 -14.08
N GLY A 118 -13.85 8.68 -13.06
CA GLY A 118 -13.44 9.32 -11.82
C GLY A 118 -14.60 9.54 -10.85
N ASN A 119 -15.80 9.06 -11.16
CA ASN A 119 -16.98 9.24 -10.31
C ASN A 119 -16.85 8.40 -9.03
N VAL A 120 -17.07 9.05 -7.90
CA VAL A 120 -17.09 8.42 -6.57
C VAL A 120 -18.48 8.53 -5.98
N THR A 121 -19.00 7.43 -5.47
CA THR A 121 -20.21 7.38 -4.63
C THR A 121 -19.87 6.65 -3.33
N SER A 122 -20.52 7.03 -2.23
CA SER A 122 -20.33 6.35 -0.95
C SER A 122 -21.65 6.21 -0.19
N HIS A 123 -21.75 5.13 0.56
CA HIS A 123 -22.91 4.79 1.35
C HIS A 123 -22.48 4.54 2.79
N ARG A 124 -23.18 5.14 3.72
CA ARG A 124 -22.87 4.95 5.13
C ARG A 124 -23.15 3.50 5.53
N ALA A 125 -22.23 2.88 6.26
CA ALA A 125 -22.46 1.56 6.83
C ALA A 125 -23.61 1.63 7.85
N PRO A 126 -24.61 0.74 7.79
CA PRO A 126 -25.77 0.79 8.69
C PRO A 126 -25.40 0.72 10.17
N SER A 127 -24.33 0.02 10.50
CA SER A 127 -23.78 -0.10 11.86
C SER A 127 -23.13 1.19 12.37
N GLY A 128 -22.83 2.15 11.49
CA GLY A 128 -22.10 3.37 11.85
C GLY A 128 -20.66 3.14 12.33
N GLY A 129 -20.14 1.91 12.16
CA GLY A 129 -18.80 1.52 12.59
C GLY A 129 -17.71 1.95 11.59
N ASP A 130 -16.47 1.57 11.93
CA ASP A 130 -15.29 1.77 11.09
C ASP A 130 -15.12 0.53 10.17
N PRO A 131 -15.65 0.52 8.95
CA PRO A 131 -15.43 -0.59 8.04
C PRO A 131 -13.93 -0.70 7.76
N HIS A 132 -13.40 -1.90 7.96
CA HIS A 132 -11.97 -2.12 7.90
C HIS A 132 -11.62 -2.94 6.65
N THR A 133 -11.50 -4.24 6.78
CA THR A 133 -11.17 -5.14 5.65
C THR A 133 -12.15 -6.29 5.64
#